data_451063af475123c60bf6040981ea7a13
#
_entry.id   451063af475123c60bf6040981ea7a13
#
_cell.length_a   1.000
_cell.length_b   1.000
_cell.length_c   1.000
_cell.angle_alpha   90.00
_cell.angle_beta   90.00
_cell.angle_gamma   90.00
#
_symmetry.space_group_name_H-M   'P 1'
#
loop_
_entity.id
_entity.type
_entity.pdbx_description
1 polymer ?
#
loop_
_entity_poly.entity_id
_entity_poly.type
_entity_poly.pdbx_seq_one_letter_code
_entity_poly.pdbx_strand_id
1 'polypeptide(L)'
;MSDYGLDLQFGVFLTPSAAVPQQAVDLALTAEDAGIDLVTIQDHPYQPKFLDAWTLMTYIAARTERVILSGNVLNLPLRPPAVLARAAASIDLLSGGRCELALGAGGFV
;
A
#
# COMPACT_ATOMS: atom_id res chain seq x y z
N MET A 1 -27.50 -15.65 -3.08
CA MET A 1 -26.11 -15.16 -3.12
C MET A 1 -25.28 -15.92 -2.09
N SER A 2 -24.10 -16.37 -2.47
CA SER A 2 -23.25 -17.10 -1.53
C SER A 2 -22.69 -16.15 -0.47
N ASP A 3 -22.74 -16.57 0.78
CA ASP A 3 -22.09 -15.89 1.89
C ASP A 3 -20.69 -16.52 2.07
N TYR A 4 -19.66 -15.71 1.91
CA TYR A 4 -18.28 -16.16 2.05
C TYR A 4 -17.70 -15.90 3.45
N GLY A 5 -18.51 -15.41 4.38
CA GLY A 5 -18.11 -15.14 5.76
C GLY A 5 -17.16 -13.92 5.88
N LEU A 6 -17.15 -13.05 4.91
CA LEU A 6 -16.30 -11.86 4.87
C LEU A 6 -17.14 -10.61 4.68
N ASP A 7 -16.84 -9.58 5.44
CA ASP A 7 -17.43 -8.27 5.24
C ASP A 7 -16.88 -7.61 3.98
N LEU A 8 -17.73 -6.86 3.29
CA LEU A 8 -17.31 -6.10 2.12
C LEU A 8 -16.44 -4.93 2.54
N GLN A 9 -15.27 -4.78 1.89
CA GLN A 9 -14.35 -3.69 2.12
C GLN A 9 -14.21 -2.83 0.87
N PHE A 10 -14.03 -1.52 1.07
CA PHE A 10 -13.80 -0.56 -0.01
C PHE A 10 -12.45 0.13 0.16
N GLY A 11 -11.75 0.27 -0.94
CA GLY A 11 -10.43 0.87 -0.94
C GLY A 11 -10.26 1.94 -2.00
N VAL A 12 -9.17 2.69 -1.87
CA VAL A 12 -8.69 3.65 -2.87
C VAL A 12 -7.37 3.17 -3.45
N PHE A 13 -7.11 3.54 -4.70
CA PHE A 13 -5.89 3.19 -5.42
C PHE A 13 -5.13 4.46 -5.74
N LEU A 14 -4.00 4.67 -5.07
CA LEU A 14 -3.24 5.92 -5.14
C LEU A 14 -2.04 5.81 -6.07
N THR A 15 -1.78 6.91 -6.78
CA THR A 15 -0.57 7.07 -7.60
C THR A 15 0.51 7.78 -6.77
N PRO A 16 1.69 7.17 -6.59
CA PRO A 16 2.75 7.73 -5.77
C PRO A 16 3.59 8.77 -6.53
N SER A 17 2.98 9.87 -6.97
CA SER A 17 3.64 10.88 -7.79
C SER A 17 4.72 11.63 -7.01
N ALA A 18 5.95 11.65 -7.54
CA ALA A 18 7.05 12.41 -6.95
C ALA A 18 6.93 13.92 -7.20
N ALA A 19 6.17 14.33 -8.22
CA ALA A 19 5.94 15.75 -8.50
C ALA A 19 5.07 16.43 -7.43
N VAL A 20 4.18 15.67 -6.81
CA VAL A 20 3.28 16.14 -5.74
C VAL A 20 3.30 15.12 -4.59
N PRO A 21 4.42 14.99 -3.88
CA PRO A 21 4.68 13.86 -2.97
C PRO A 21 3.70 13.78 -1.79
N GLN A 22 3.13 14.89 -1.35
CA GLN A 22 2.17 14.88 -0.25
C GLN A 22 0.74 14.54 -0.69
N GLN A 23 0.45 14.53 -1.98
CA GLN A 23 -0.91 14.29 -2.48
C GLN A 23 -1.43 12.91 -2.07
N ALA A 24 -0.63 11.86 -2.23
CA ALA A 24 -1.03 10.51 -1.85
C ALA A 24 -1.26 10.40 -0.32
N VAL A 25 -0.44 11.09 0.46
CA VAL A 25 -0.60 11.14 1.93
C VAL A 25 -1.91 11.83 2.29
N ASP A 26 -2.19 12.98 1.70
CA ASP A 26 -3.43 13.74 1.96
C ASP A 26 -4.67 12.94 1.54
N LEU A 27 -4.62 12.25 0.41
CA LEU A 27 -5.70 11.38 -0.05
C LEU A 27 -5.91 10.19 0.90
N ALA A 28 -4.84 9.61 1.41
CA ALA A 28 -4.94 8.52 2.39
C ALA A 28 -5.61 8.99 3.70
N LEU A 29 -5.23 10.16 4.18
CA LEU A 29 -5.85 10.75 5.39
C LEU A 29 -7.33 11.06 5.15
N THR A 30 -7.66 11.61 3.98
CA THR A 30 -9.05 11.89 3.60
C THR A 30 -9.86 10.59 3.51
N ALA A 31 -9.28 9.54 2.92
CA ALA A 31 -9.93 8.23 2.82
C ALA A 31 -10.20 7.63 4.20
N GLU A 32 -9.23 7.72 5.10
CA GLU A 32 -9.41 7.25 6.48
C GLU A 32 -10.54 8.00 7.18
N ASP A 33 -10.57 9.33 7.09
CA ASP A 33 -11.62 10.16 7.68
C ASP A 33 -13.00 9.87 7.08
N ALA A 34 -13.05 9.49 5.82
CA ALA A 34 -14.30 9.14 5.13
C ALA A 34 -14.80 7.72 5.43
N GLY A 35 -14.06 6.93 6.21
CA GLY A 35 -14.45 5.56 6.56
C GLY A 35 -14.05 4.50 5.53
N ILE A 36 -13.16 4.82 4.60
CA ILE A 36 -12.61 3.84 3.65
C ILE A 36 -11.76 2.81 4.42
N ASP A 37 -11.82 1.55 4.00
CA ASP A 37 -11.17 0.45 4.71
C ASP A 37 -9.71 0.25 4.30
N LEU A 38 -9.39 0.49 3.02
CA LEU A 38 -8.13 0.06 2.42
C LEU A 38 -7.52 1.18 1.57
N VAL A 39 -6.24 1.43 1.77
CA VAL A 39 -5.43 2.32 0.91
C VAL A 39 -4.42 1.47 0.18
N THR A 40 -4.44 1.50 -1.15
CA THR A 40 -3.51 0.76 -1.99
C THR A 40 -2.68 1.70 -2.85
N ILE A 41 -1.47 1.29 -3.18
CA ILE A 41 -0.49 2.11 -3.88
C ILE A 41 0.10 1.33 -5.05
N GLN A 42 0.25 1.99 -6.19
CA GLN A 42 0.97 1.44 -7.35
C GLN A 42 2.44 1.21 -7.00
N ASP A 43 2.97 0.08 -7.43
CA ASP A 43 4.39 -0.23 -7.27
C ASP A 43 5.05 -0.45 -8.63
N HIS A 44 5.68 0.60 -9.15
CA HIS A 44 6.47 0.58 -10.38
C HIS A 44 7.87 1.13 -10.08
N PRO A 45 8.78 0.31 -9.49
CA PRO A 45 10.10 0.80 -9.06
C PRO A 45 10.96 1.37 -10.18
N TYR A 46 10.69 0.99 -11.43
CA TYR A 46 11.36 1.49 -12.62
C TYR A 46 10.78 2.81 -13.15
N GLN A 47 9.69 3.32 -12.56
CA GLN A 47 9.07 4.59 -12.98
C GLN A 47 9.72 5.77 -12.27
N PRO A 48 10.52 6.61 -12.98
CA PRO A 48 11.29 7.68 -12.32
C PRO A 48 10.42 8.80 -11.75
N LYS A 49 9.16 8.87 -12.16
CA LYS A 49 8.22 9.89 -11.68
C LYS A 49 7.48 9.47 -10.41
N PHE A 50 7.71 8.26 -9.93
CA PHE A 50 7.03 7.73 -8.74
C PHE A 50 7.96 7.73 -7.52
N LEU A 51 7.35 7.94 -6.36
CA LEU A 51 7.98 7.63 -5.09
C LEU A 51 8.06 6.11 -4.94
N ASP A 52 9.01 5.63 -4.14
CA ASP A 52 9.06 4.23 -3.75
C ASP A 52 7.80 3.85 -2.95
N ALA A 53 7.13 2.79 -3.36
CA ALA A 53 5.85 2.39 -2.76
C ALA A 53 5.98 2.00 -1.28
N TRP A 54 7.03 1.23 -0.90
CA TRP A 54 7.25 0.85 0.50
C TRP A 54 7.49 2.04 1.40
N THR A 55 8.31 2.98 0.93
CA THR A 55 8.59 4.21 1.67
C THR A 55 7.33 5.01 1.90
N LEU A 56 6.52 5.17 0.86
CA LEU A 56 5.24 5.89 0.94
C LEU A 56 4.25 5.17 1.85
N MET A 57 4.11 3.85 1.72
CA MET A 57 3.25 3.06 2.60
C MET A 57 3.62 3.21 4.07
N THR A 58 4.92 3.15 4.37
CA THR A 58 5.41 3.30 5.74
C THR A 58 5.10 4.70 6.28
N TYR A 59 5.30 5.72 5.46
CA TYR A 59 4.98 7.10 5.83
C TYR A 59 3.48 7.26 6.12
N ILE A 60 2.62 6.72 5.26
CA ILE A 60 1.17 6.75 5.45
C ILE A 60 0.77 5.95 6.70
N ALA A 61 1.37 4.78 6.92
CA ALA A 61 1.10 3.97 8.11
C ALA A 61 1.35 4.74 9.40
N ALA A 62 2.41 5.54 9.44
CA ALA A 62 2.76 6.36 10.59
C ALA A 62 1.79 7.55 10.81
N ARG A 63 1.04 7.92 9.78
CA ARG A 63 0.11 9.07 9.79
C ARG A 63 -1.36 8.66 9.93
N THR A 64 -1.66 7.37 9.85
CA THR A 64 -3.01 6.82 9.92
C THR A 64 -3.15 5.87 11.10
N GLU A 65 -4.40 5.56 11.46
CA GLU A 65 -4.69 4.72 12.63
C GLU A 65 -5.47 3.44 12.30
N ARG A 66 -6.28 3.45 11.24
CA ARG A 66 -7.26 2.40 10.97
C ARG A 66 -7.13 1.74 9.60
N VAL A 67 -6.86 2.50 8.54
CA VAL A 67 -6.84 1.95 7.18
C VAL A 67 -5.80 0.85 7.02
N ILE A 68 -6.17 -0.17 6.27
CA ILE A 68 -5.28 -1.24 5.84
C ILE A 68 -4.45 -0.72 4.66
N LEU A 69 -3.19 -1.11 4.63
CA LEU A 69 -2.24 -0.65 3.62
C LEU A 69 -1.74 -1.83 2.78
N SER A 70 -1.74 -1.66 1.47
CA SER A 70 -1.25 -2.68 0.54
C SER A 70 -0.64 -2.04 -0.71
N GLY A 71 0.36 -2.70 -1.29
CA GLY A 71 0.70 -2.44 -2.69
C GLY A 71 -0.36 -3.04 -3.59
N ASN A 72 -0.57 -2.47 -4.74
CA ASN A 72 -1.54 -2.99 -5.69
C ASN A 72 -0.94 -3.00 -7.10
N VAL A 73 -0.14 -3.97 -7.41
CA VAL A 73 0.45 -4.98 -6.52
C VAL A 73 1.94 -4.72 -6.37
N LEU A 74 2.59 -5.33 -5.38
CA LEU A 74 4.05 -5.18 -5.20
C LEU A 74 4.79 -5.96 -6.29
N ASN A 75 5.82 -5.33 -6.87
CA ASN A 75 6.65 -5.93 -7.90
C ASN A 75 7.65 -6.89 -7.26
N LEU A 76 7.29 -8.17 -7.19
CA LEU A 76 8.13 -9.20 -6.58
C LEU A 76 9.48 -9.41 -7.30
N PRO A 77 9.56 -9.42 -8.66
CA PRO A 77 10.83 -9.64 -9.35
C PRO A 77 11.92 -8.62 -9.02
N LEU A 78 11.56 -7.41 -8.63
CA LEU A 78 12.52 -6.35 -8.29
C LEU A 78 12.81 -6.27 -6.79
N ARG A 79 12.29 -7.18 -5.98
CA ARG A 79 12.47 -7.17 -4.53
C ARG A 79 12.99 -8.53 -4.06
N PRO A 80 14.16 -8.59 -3.42
CA PRO A 80 14.62 -9.85 -2.82
C PRO A 80 13.57 -10.38 -1.85
N PRO A 81 13.13 -11.64 -1.95
CA PRO A 81 12.03 -12.16 -1.16
C PRO A 81 12.22 -12.04 0.36
N ALA A 82 13.44 -12.26 0.84
CA ALA A 82 13.74 -12.13 2.27
C ALA A 82 13.61 -10.68 2.76
N VAL A 83 14.04 -9.72 1.95
CA VAL A 83 13.92 -8.30 2.26
C VAL A 83 12.46 -7.86 2.24
N LEU A 84 11.70 -8.31 1.25
CA LEU A 84 10.27 -8.03 1.14
C LEU A 84 9.50 -8.59 2.34
N ALA A 85 9.76 -9.84 2.70
CA ALA A 85 9.12 -10.48 3.85
C ALA A 85 9.43 -9.74 5.16
N ARG A 86 10.67 -9.30 5.33
CA ARG A 86 11.09 -8.53 6.51
C ARG A 86 10.39 -7.17 6.56
N ALA A 87 10.31 -6.48 5.42
CA ALA A 87 9.63 -5.17 5.34
C ALA A 87 8.14 -5.30 5.66
N ALA A 88 7.47 -6.31 5.09
CA ALA A 88 6.05 -6.57 5.34
C ALA A 88 5.79 -6.86 6.82
N ALA A 89 6.58 -7.74 7.43
CA ALA A 89 6.46 -8.06 8.85
C ALA A 89 6.69 -6.81 9.73
N SER A 90 7.66 -5.98 9.36
CA SER A 90 7.99 -4.78 10.13
C SER A 90 6.88 -3.75 10.10
N ILE A 91 6.34 -3.45 8.93
CA ILE A 91 5.25 -2.48 8.80
C ILE A 91 3.96 -3.02 9.46
N ASP A 92 3.74 -4.31 9.39
CA ASP A 92 2.60 -4.94 10.06
C ASP A 92 2.68 -4.78 11.58
N LEU A 93 3.83 -5.08 12.18
CA LEU A 93 4.05 -4.87 13.61
C LEU A 93 3.94 -3.39 14.02
N LEU A 94 4.56 -2.49 13.25
CA LEU A 94 4.56 -1.06 13.56
C LEU A 94 3.17 -0.42 13.42
N SER A 95 2.36 -0.92 12.50
CA SER A 95 1.03 -0.39 12.23
C SER A 95 -0.10 -1.06 13.03
N GLY A 96 0.23 -2.05 13.86
CA GLY A 96 -0.78 -2.78 14.62
C GLY A 96 -1.60 -3.74 13.77
N GLY A 97 -0.99 -4.39 12.78
CA GLY A 97 -1.63 -5.40 11.95
C GLY A 97 -2.37 -4.86 10.73
N ARG A 98 -1.97 -3.69 10.21
CA ARG A 98 -2.65 -3.03 9.08
C ARG A 98 -1.96 -3.19 7.73
N CYS A 99 -1.03 -4.15 7.59
CA CYS A 99 -0.36 -4.41 6.33
C CYS A 99 -0.92 -5.67 5.67
N GLU A 100 -1.35 -5.54 4.42
CA GLU A 100 -1.66 -6.67 3.56
C GLU A 100 -0.61 -6.78 2.45
N LEU A 101 -0.29 -8.01 2.07
CA LEU A 101 0.74 -8.30 1.10
C LEU A 101 0.11 -8.82 -0.20
N ALA A 102 0.08 -7.98 -1.22
CA ALA A 102 -0.38 -8.33 -2.56
C ALA A 102 0.80 -8.32 -3.52
N LEU A 103 1.12 -9.48 -4.09
CA LEU A 103 2.29 -9.70 -4.92
C LEU A 103 1.93 -9.81 -6.39
N GLY A 104 2.73 -9.18 -7.24
CA GLY A 104 2.62 -9.27 -8.69
C GLY A 104 3.87 -9.87 -9.33
N ALA A 105 3.69 -10.46 -10.49
CA ALA A 105 4.78 -11.08 -11.26
C ALA A 105 5.65 -10.06 -12.01
N GLY A 106 5.33 -8.78 -11.95
CA GLY A 106 5.95 -7.74 -12.76
C GLY A 106 5.34 -7.66 -14.16
N GLY A 107 5.12 -6.45 -14.65
CA GLY A 107 4.41 -6.23 -15.91
C GLY A 107 5.25 -5.63 -17.03
N PHE A 108 6.34 -4.98 -16.71
CA PHE A 108 7.20 -4.31 -17.70
C PHE A 108 8.64 -4.82 -17.58
N VAL A 109 9.18 -5.17 -18.69
CA VAL A 109 10.56 -5.66 -18.82
C VAL A 109 11.39 -4.70 -19.67
#